data_4397dcb665175671b1273ca2822ce6c8
#
_entry.id   4397dcb665175671b1273ca2822ce6c8
#
_cell.length_a   1.000
_cell.length_b   1.000
_cell.length_c   1.000
_cell.angle_alpha   90.00
_cell.angle_beta   90.00
_cell.angle_gamma   90.00
#
_symmetry.space_group_name_H-M   'P 1'
#
loop_
_entity.id
_entity.type
_entity.pdbx_description
1 polymer ?
#
loop_
_entity_poly.entity_id
_entity_poly.type
_entity_poly.pdbx_seq_one_letter_code
_entity_poly.pdbx_strand_id
1 'polypeptide(L)'
;CIRDRYREVPSVARKAAWALPFTNSLSDENFKTGTLETDKTLLRNLIAFYCVLEGIFFYCGFTQILSMGNRNKMTGTAEQFQYILRDESMHVNFGIDMINQIKLENPQLWDEAMQEEAAEMILQGTALEIEYAKDTMPTGILGMNADMMTEYLHFIANRRLTQIGRSEE
;
A
#
# COMPACT_ATOMS: atom_id res chain seq x y z
N CYS A 1 14.23 -21.85 -4.28
CA CYS A 1 13.16 -21.63 -5.26
C CYS A 1 12.89 -20.13 -5.40
N ILE A 2 12.52 -19.64 -6.60
CA ILE A 2 12.18 -18.21 -6.80
C ILE A 2 11.06 -17.75 -5.85
N ARG A 3 10.14 -18.65 -5.49
CA ARG A 3 9.04 -18.39 -4.57
C ARG A 3 9.49 -18.05 -3.13
N ASP A 4 10.70 -18.44 -2.72
CA ASP A 4 11.17 -18.23 -1.35
C ASP A 4 11.98 -16.93 -1.18
N ARG A 5 12.28 -16.23 -2.28
CA ARG A 5 13.10 -15.00 -2.24
C ARG A 5 12.50 -13.88 -1.40
N TYR A 6 11.18 -13.81 -1.28
CA TYR A 6 10.55 -12.85 -0.37
C TYR A 6 10.96 -13.03 1.09
N ARG A 7 11.47 -14.21 1.47
CA ARG A 7 12.01 -14.50 2.81
C ARG A 7 13.49 -14.16 2.93
N GLU A 8 14.22 -14.14 1.79
CA GLU A 8 15.66 -13.91 1.75
C GLU A 8 16.02 -12.42 1.74
N VAL A 9 15.13 -11.56 1.21
CA VAL A 9 15.33 -10.11 1.15
C VAL A 9 14.66 -9.49 2.38
N PRO A 10 15.45 -8.90 3.32
CA PRO A 10 14.90 -8.47 4.62
C PRO A 10 13.75 -7.47 4.53
N SER A 11 13.82 -6.48 3.65
CA SER A 11 12.74 -5.49 3.47
C SER A 11 11.48 -6.12 2.90
N VAL A 12 11.60 -7.06 1.96
CA VAL A 12 10.44 -7.80 1.44
C VAL A 12 9.83 -8.70 2.50
N ALA A 13 10.67 -9.38 3.31
CA ALA A 13 10.19 -10.21 4.42
C ALA A 13 9.42 -9.39 5.46
N ARG A 14 9.89 -8.17 5.79
CA ARG A 14 9.18 -7.25 6.70
C ARG A 14 7.82 -6.80 6.14
N LYS A 15 7.77 -6.43 4.86
CA LYS A 15 6.50 -6.09 4.18
C LYS A 15 5.51 -7.27 4.22
N ALA A 16 5.99 -8.48 3.92
CA ALA A 16 5.16 -9.69 3.97
C ALA A 16 4.68 -9.98 5.40
N ALA A 17 5.54 -9.86 6.41
CA ALA A 17 5.18 -10.07 7.81
C ALA A 17 4.12 -9.06 8.29
N TRP A 18 4.20 -7.82 7.82
CA TRP A 18 3.19 -6.80 8.11
C TRP A 18 1.84 -7.11 7.45
N ALA A 19 1.84 -7.60 6.22
CA ALA A 19 0.63 -7.84 5.44
C ALA A 19 -0.12 -9.12 5.83
N LEU A 20 0.58 -10.17 6.24
CA LEU A 20 0.02 -11.49 6.50
C LEU A 20 -1.15 -11.52 7.51
N PRO A 21 -1.13 -10.79 8.64
CA PRO A 21 -2.26 -10.79 9.58
C PRO A 21 -3.58 -10.34 8.93
N PHE A 22 -3.53 -9.32 8.07
CA PHE A 22 -4.71 -8.77 7.38
C PHE A 22 -5.24 -9.75 6.32
N THR A 23 -4.37 -10.35 5.53
CA THR A 23 -4.76 -11.31 4.49
C THR A 23 -5.29 -12.61 5.09
N ASN A 24 -4.71 -13.10 6.18
CA ASN A 24 -5.17 -14.30 6.88
C ASN A 24 -6.56 -14.10 7.48
N SER A 25 -6.83 -12.92 8.05
CA SER A 25 -8.15 -12.60 8.61
C SER A 25 -9.24 -12.61 7.54
N LEU A 26 -8.96 -12.08 6.34
CA LEU A 26 -9.93 -12.10 5.22
C LEU A 26 -10.11 -13.49 4.62
N SER A 27 -9.16 -14.39 4.78
CA SER A 27 -9.19 -15.76 4.24
C SER A 27 -9.81 -16.76 5.20
N ASP A 28 -10.20 -16.34 6.40
CA ASP A 28 -10.86 -17.23 7.37
C ASP A 28 -12.30 -17.47 6.94
N GLU A 29 -12.62 -18.72 6.60
CA GLU A 29 -13.99 -19.16 6.21
C GLU A 29 -15.03 -18.94 7.32
N ASN A 30 -14.61 -18.80 8.57
CA ASN A 30 -15.49 -18.55 9.72
C ASN A 30 -15.65 -17.05 10.01
N PHE A 31 -14.93 -16.18 9.31
CA PHE A 31 -15.06 -14.74 9.49
C PHE A 31 -16.46 -14.28 9.06
N LYS A 32 -17.16 -13.65 9.99
CA LYS A 32 -18.52 -13.11 9.76
C LYS A 32 -18.58 -11.68 10.25
N THR A 33 -19.18 -10.83 9.46
CA THR A 33 -19.53 -9.44 9.82
C THR A 33 -20.87 -9.41 10.60
N GLY A 34 -21.19 -8.25 11.17
CA GLY A 34 -22.49 -8.00 11.85
C GLY A 34 -22.35 -7.67 13.34
N THR A 35 -21.12 -7.57 13.85
CA THR A 35 -20.85 -6.95 15.16
C THR A 35 -19.89 -5.77 14.97
N LEU A 36 -19.92 -4.80 15.90
CA LEU A 36 -19.03 -3.64 15.84
C LEU A 36 -17.56 -4.05 15.68
N GLU A 37 -17.12 -5.08 16.38
CA GLU A 37 -15.74 -5.56 16.35
C GLU A 37 -15.38 -6.23 15.02
N THR A 38 -16.24 -7.10 14.51
CA THR A 38 -15.98 -7.77 13.22
C THR A 38 -16.07 -6.80 12.05
N ASP A 39 -16.96 -5.82 12.11
CA ASP A 39 -17.10 -4.79 11.08
C ASP A 39 -15.90 -3.82 11.08
N LYS A 40 -15.38 -3.45 12.25
CA LYS A 40 -14.11 -2.73 12.38
C LYS A 40 -12.93 -3.54 11.85
N THR A 41 -12.91 -4.86 12.10
CA THR A 41 -11.88 -5.74 11.56
C THR A 41 -11.92 -5.78 10.03
N LEU A 42 -13.10 -5.85 9.43
CA LEU A 42 -13.25 -5.76 7.98
C LEU A 42 -12.73 -4.42 7.44
N LEU A 43 -13.15 -3.31 8.05
CA LEU A 43 -12.71 -1.96 7.65
C LEU A 43 -11.19 -1.82 7.73
N ARG A 44 -10.58 -2.27 8.81
CA ARG A 44 -9.11 -2.33 9.01
C ARG A 44 -8.43 -3.11 7.88
N ASN A 45 -8.94 -4.29 7.55
CA ASN A 45 -8.39 -5.13 6.50
C ASN A 45 -8.51 -4.49 5.12
N LEU A 46 -9.62 -3.81 4.82
CA LEU A 46 -9.80 -3.07 3.56
C LEU A 46 -8.80 -1.90 3.45
N ILE A 47 -8.57 -1.17 4.54
CA ILE A 47 -7.57 -0.09 4.58
C ILE A 47 -6.16 -0.66 4.36
N ALA A 48 -5.80 -1.75 5.05
CA ALA A 48 -4.52 -2.41 4.86
C ALA A 48 -4.31 -2.84 3.40
N PHE A 49 -5.34 -3.43 2.81
CA PHE A 49 -5.27 -3.96 1.45
C PHE A 49 -5.20 -2.83 0.41
N TYR A 50 -6.20 -1.97 0.35
CA TYR A 50 -6.31 -0.95 -0.70
C TYR A 50 -5.42 0.26 -0.50
N CYS A 51 -5.27 0.75 0.74
CA CYS A 51 -4.46 1.93 0.98
C CYS A 51 -2.96 1.61 1.10
N VAL A 52 -2.59 0.45 1.64
CA VAL A 52 -1.18 0.10 1.89
C VAL A 52 -0.64 -0.88 0.86
N LEU A 53 -1.23 -2.08 0.71
CA LEU A 53 -0.73 -3.09 -0.22
C LEU A 53 -0.76 -2.58 -1.67
N GLU A 54 -1.92 -2.17 -2.15
CA GLU A 54 -2.08 -1.65 -3.52
C GLU A 54 -1.70 -0.17 -3.61
N GLY A 55 -1.98 0.61 -2.57
CA GLY A 55 -1.82 2.06 -2.55
C GLY A 55 -0.42 2.57 -2.26
N ILE A 56 0.51 1.75 -1.73
CA ILE A 56 1.88 2.13 -1.35
C ILE A 56 2.91 1.10 -1.81
N PHE A 57 2.74 -0.21 -1.50
CA PHE A 57 3.77 -1.22 -1.66
C PHE A 57 4.20 -1.52 -3.11
N PHE A 58 3.46 -1.06 -4.11
CA PHE A 58 3.82 -1.22 -5.51
C PHE A 58 4.61 -0.03 -6.08
N TYR A 59 4.58 1.12 -5.43
CA TYR A 59 5.06 2.36 -6.04
C TYR A 59 6.57 2.40 -6.24
N CYS A 60 7.36 1.84 -5.34
CA CYS A 60 8.80 1.75 -5.52
C CYS A 60 9.17 0.89 -6.75
N GLY A 61 8.53 -0.27 -6.90
CA GLY A 61 8.74 -1.13 -8.06
C GLY A 61 8.29 -0.48 -9.37
N PHE A 62 7.12 0.14 -9.38
CA PHE A 62 6.60 0.84 -10.57
C PHE A 62 7.51 1.96 -11.03
N THR A 63 7.95 2.82 -10.12
CA THR A 63 8.82 3.95 -10.47
C THR A 63 10.17 3.48 -10.99
N GLN A 64 10.75 2.42 -10.44
CA GLN A 64 12.00 1.84 -10.93
C GLN A 64 11.87 1.36 -12.38
N ILE A 65 10.85 0.57 -12.68
CA ILE A 65 10.63 0.02 -14.03
C ILE A 65 10.31 1.13 -15.03
N LEU A 66 9.44 2.09 -14.67
CA LEU A 66 9.08 3.21 -15.53
C LEU A 66 10.28 4.14 -15.79
N SER A 67 11.14 4.36 -14.79
CA SER A 67 12.39 5.10 -14.97
C SER A 67 13.34 4.43 -15.97
N MET A 68 13.41 3.10 -15.98
CA MET A 68 14.17 2.35 -16.99
C MET A 68 13.60 2.56 -18.40
N GLY A 69 12.28 2.53 -18.55
CA GLY A 69 11.58 2.81 -19.81
C GLY A 69 11.88 4.21 -20.36
N ASN A 70 11.88 5.23 -19.53
CA ASN A 70 12.22 6.61 -19.89
C ASN A 70 13.68 6.76 -20.39
N ARG A 71 14.54 5.81 -20.08
CA ARG A 71 15.93 5.73 -20.53
C ARG A 71 16.12 4.74 -21.70
N ASN A 72 15.04 4.37 -22.39
CA ASN A 72 15.02 3.40 -23.48
C ASN A 72 15.59 2.01 -23.08
N LYS A 73 15.41 1.64 -21.79
CA LYS A 73 15.76 0.31 -21.28
C LYS A 73 14.49 -0.44 -20.88
N MET A 74 14.40 -1.71 -21.30
CA MET A 74 13.24 -2.55 -21.00
C MET A 74 11.90 -1.90 -21.38
N THR A 75 11.84 -1.24 -22.54
CA THR A 75 10.69 -0.43 -22.98
C THR A 75 9.40 -1.24 -23.04
N GLY A 76 9.42 -2.47 -23.52
CA GLY A 76 8.26 -3.35 -23.54
C GLY A 76 7.76 -3.69 -22.13
N THR A 77 8.68 -3.89 -21.17
CA THR A 77 8.31 -4.10 -19.75
C THR A 77 7.71 -2.82 -19.17
N ALA A 78 8.32 -1.66 -19.41
CA ALA A 78 7.81 -0.37 -18.93
C ALA A 78 6.41 -0.08 -19.49
N GLU A 79 6.14 -0.42 -20.75
CA GLU A 79 4.80 -0.28 -21.35
C GLU A 79 3.78 -1.16 -20.64
N GLN A 80 4.10 -2.42 -20.34
CA GLN A 80 3.21 -3.29 -19.58
C GLN A 80 2.95 -2.74 -18.16
N PHE A 81 3.97 -2.20 -17.50
CA PHE A 81 3.82 -1.60 -16.19
C PHE A 81 2.95 -0.33 -16.19
N GLN A 82 2.84 0.41 -17.29
CA GLN A 82 1.87 1.50 -17.42
C GLN A 82 0.42 0.99 -17.38
N TYR A 83 0.13 -0.14 -18.03
CA TYR A 83 -1.20 -0.76 -17.96
C TYR A 83 -1.49 -1.27 -16.54
N ILE A 84 -0.53 -1.97 -15.92
CA ILE A 84 -0.67 -2.44 -14.54
C ILE A 84 -0.91 -1.26 -13.59
N LEU A 85 -0.12 -0.19 -13.67
CA LEU A 85 -0.29 0.99 -12.81
C LEU A 85 -1.68 1.65 -12.98
N ARG A 86 -2.21 1.66 -14.20
CA ARG A 86 -3.57 2.13 -14.46
C ARG A 86 -4.61 1.25 -13.77
N ASP A 87 -4.45 -0.06 -13.87
CA ASP A 87 -5.39 -1.02 -13.28
C ASP A 87 -5.31 -0.98 -11.74
N GLU A 88 -4.10 -0.89 -11.17
CA GLU A 88 -3.92 -0.70 -9.71
C GLU A 88 -4.52 0.63 -9.22
N SER A 89 -4.44 1.69 -10.03
CA SER A 89 -5.08 2.97 -9.70
C SER A 89 -6.61 2.84 -9.64
N MET A 90 -7.21 2.01 -10.48
CA MET A 90 -8.66 1.72 -10.41
C MET A 90 -9.00 0.89 -9.17
N HIS A 91 -8.19 -0.11 -8.83
CA HIS A 91 -8.37 -0.93 -7.63
C HIS A 91 -8.32 -0.07 -6.36
N VAL A 92 -7.30 0.77 -6.25
CA VAL A 92 -7.15 1.69 -5.10
C VAL A 92 -8.34 2.64 -5.00
N ASN A 93 -8.79 3.25 -6.10
CA ASN A 93 -9.94 4.15 -6.08
C ASN A 93 -11.21 3.41 -5.68
N PHE A 94 -11.46 2.23 -6.24
CA PHE A 94 -12.59 1.39 -5.87
C PHE A 94 -12.57 1.05 -4.37
N GLY A 95 -11.41 0.65 -3.84
CA GLY A 95 -11.26 0.33 -2.42
C GLY A 95 -11.51 1.53 -1.52
N ILE A 96 -11.03 2.71 -1.90
CA ILE A 96 -11.25 3.96 -1.18
C ILE A 96 -12.74 4.35 -1.20
N ASP A 97 -13.40 4.23 -2.34
CA ASP A 97 -14.83 4.50 -2.47
C ASP A 97 -15.64 3.54 -1.59
N MET A 98 -15.27 2.25 -1.56
CA MET A 98 -15.89 1.26 -0.69
C MET A 98 -15.67 1.57 0.78
N ILE A 99 -14.44 1.92 1.20
CA ILE A 99 -14.13 2.34 2.57
C ILE A 99 -14.98 3.56 2.98
N ASN A 100 -15.05 4.56 2.12
CA ASN A 100 -15.83 5.77 2.40
C ASN A 100 -17.34 5.50 2.43
N GLN A 101 -17.85 4.60 1.59
CA GLN A 101 -19.25 4.19 1.62
C GLN A 101 -19.58 3.44 2.91
N ILE A 102 -18.73 2.51 3.35
CA ILE A 102 -18.89 1.80 4.63
C ILE A 102 -18.94 2.79 5.80
N LYS A 103 -18.05 3.78 5.82
CA LYS A 103 -18.02 4.84 6.86
C LYS A 103 -19.28 5.68 6.84
N LEU A 104 -19.80 6.01 5.66
CA LEU A 104 -21.02 6.79 5.51
C LEU A 104 -22.26 6.04 6.03
N GLU A 105 -22.34 4.74 5.72
CA GLU A 105 -23.44 3.89 6.16
C GLU A 105 -23.34 3.49 7.65
N ASN A 106 -22.10 3.44 8.17
CA ASN A 106 -21.80 2.96 9.52
C ASN A 106 -20.83 3.92 10.24
N PRO A 107 -21.25 5.15 10.56
CA PRO A 107 -20.35 6.16 11.15
C PRO A 107 -19.75 5.74 12.49
N GLN A 108 -20.37 4.82 13.21
CA GLN A 108 -19.84 4.25 14.46
C GLN A 108 -18.57 3.44 14.30
N LEU A 109 -18.24 3.00 13.07
CA LEU A 109 -17.00 2.29 12.76
C LEU A 109 -15.79 3.23 12.64
N TRP A 110 -16.03 4.52 12.35
CA TRP A 110 -14.99 5.52 12.09
C TRP A 110 -14.79 6.46 13.28
N ASP A 111 -14.63 5.87 14.47
CA ASP A 111 -14.29 6.61 15.69
C ASP A 111 -12.80 7.05 15.69
N GLU A 112 -12.43 7.86 16.67
CA GLU A 112 -11.08 8.42 16.80
C GLU A 112 -10.01 7.31 16.84
N ALA A 113 -10.28 6.23 17.57
CA ALA A 113 -9.34 5.10 17.66
C ALA A 113 -9.12 4.42 16.29
N MET A 114 -10.18 4.22 15.49
CA MET A 114 -10.06 3.66 14.13
C MET A 114 -9.33 4.62 13.19
N GLN A 115 -9.55 5.93 13.35
CA GLN A 115 -8.85 6.94 12.55
C GLN A 115 -7.34 6.95 12.85
N GLU A 116 -6.97 6.87 14.13
CA GLU A 116 -5.57 6.78 14.54
C GLU A 116 -4.91 5.49 14.03
N GLU A 117 -5.59 4.36 14.19
CA GLU A 117 -5.12 3.07 13.70
C GLU A 117 -4.92 3.08 12.19
N ALA A 118 -5.86 3.62 11.42
CA ALA A 118 -5.77 3.75 9.96
C ALA A 118 -4.56 4.61 9.53
N ALA A 119 -4.34 5.73 10.23
CA ALA A 119 -3.17 6.57 9.98
C ALA A 119 -1.86 5.84 10.30
N GLU A 120 -1.80 5.17 11.44
CA GLU A 120 -0.62 4.41 11.82
C GLU A 120 -0.30 3.30 10.82
N MET A 121 -1.31 2.57 10.32
CA MET A 121 -1.13 1.55 9.28
C MET A 121 -0.52 2.11 8.00
N ILE A 122 -1.00 3.26 7.54
CA ILE A 122 -0.47 3.94 6.35
C ILE A 122 0.97 4.40 6.59
N LEU A 123 1.28 4.97 7.75
CA LEU A 123 2.64 5.41 8.10
C LEU A 123 3.61 4.23 8.24
N GLN A 124 3.21 3.15 8.89
CA GLN A 124 4.00 1.92 8.98
C GLN A 124 4.29 1.32 7.60
N GLY A 125 3.26 1.22 6.75
CA GLY A 125 3.43 0.74 5.38
C GLY A 125 4.39 1.62 4.58
N THR A 126 4.28 2.94 4.73
CA THR A 126 5.18 3.90 4.09
C THR A 126 6.64 3.72 4.56
N ALA A 127 6.86 3.55 5.86
CA ALA A 127 8.20 3.29 6.40
C ALA A 127 8.81 2.00 5.84
N LEU A 128 8.03 0.93 5.74
CA LEU A 128 8.45 -0.34 5.15
C LEU A 128 8.79 -0.21 3.66
N GLU A 129 8.04 0.59 2.90
CA GLU A 129 8.33 0.84 1.50
C GLU A 129 9.58 1.71 1.31
N ILE A 130 9.83 2.67 2.21
CA ILE A 130 11.07 3.47 2.24
C ILE A 130 12.28 2.57 2.52
N GLU A 131 12.18 1.63 3.45
CA GLU A 131 13.24 0.64 3.68
C GLU A 131 13.51 -0.20 2.43
N TYR A 132 12.46 -0.66 1.76
CA TYR A 132 12.58 -1.39 0.51
C TYR A 132 13.25 -0.55 -0.59
N ALA A 133 12.92 0.74 -0.70
CA ALA A 133 13.57 1.66 -1.62
C ALA A 133 15.07 1.79 -1.35
N LYS A 134 15.48 1.90 -0.07
CA LYS A 134 16.89 1.95 0.32
C LYS A 134 17.63 0.65 -0.02
N ASP A 135 17.03 -0.50 0.23
CA ASP A 135 17.61 -1.80 -0.08
C ASP A 135 17.78 -2.02 -1.59
N THR A 136 16.82 -1.57 -2.40
CA THR A 136 16.84 -1.80 -3.86
C THR A 136 17.61 -0.71 -4.64
N MET A 137 17.84 0.45 -4.05
CA MET A 137 18.53 1.58 -4.68
C MET A 137 19.69 2.11 -3.82
N PRO A 138 20.64 1.28 -3.35
CA PRO A 138 21.68 1.71 -2.42
C PRO A 138 22.62 2.78 -3.02
N THR A 139 22.76 2.81 -4.34
CA THR A 139 23.59 3.79 -5.07
C THR A 139 22.79 4.63 -6.07
N GLY A 140 21.45 4.51 -6.03
CA GLY A 140 20.56 5.09 -7.01
C GLY A 140 20.42 4.28 -8.30
N ILE A 141 19.34 4.52 -9.03
CA ILE A 141 19.04 3.88 -10.32
C ILE A 141 18.63 4.96 -11.31
N LEU A 142 19.40 5.15 -12.38
CA LEU A 142 19.02 5.97 -13.53
C LEU A 142 18.53 7.39 -13.19
N GLY A 143 19.21 8.04 -12.22
CA GLY A 143 18.87 9.41 -11.80
C GLY A 143 17.77 9.48 -10.71
N MET A 144 17.35 8.36 -10.18
CA MET A 144 16.47 8.22 -9.03
C MET A 144 17.28 7.65 -7.85
N ASN A 145 17.03 8.14 -6.64
CA ASN A 145 17.66 7.66 -5.41
C ASN A 145 16.63 7.44 -4.30
N ALA A 146 17.07 6.85 -3.19
CA ALA A 146 16.19 6.53 -2.08
C ALA A 146 15.58 7.77 -1.41
N ASP A 147 16.25 8.92 -1.42
CA ASP A 147 15.73 10.16 -0.83
C ASP A 147 14.56 10.72 -1.66
N MET A 148 14.73 10.79 -2.99
CA MET A 148 13.65 11.18 -3.91
C MET A 148 12.44 10.23 -3.78
N MET A 149 12.72 8.94 -3.60
CA MET A 149 11.66 7.95 -3.39
C MET A 149 10.96 8.15 -2.06
N THR A 150 11.69 8.52 -1.01
CA THR A 150 11.15 8.85 0.31
C THR A 150 10.17 10.02 0.24
N GLU A 151 10.55 11.12 -0.42
CA GLU A 151 9.66 12.28 -0.62
C GLU A 151 8.39 11.89 -1.39
N TYR A 152 8.55 11.10 -2.44
CA TYR A 152 7.42 10.63 -3.23
C TYR A 152 6.48 9.72 -2.42
N LEU A 153 7.01 8.81 -1.60
CA LEU A 153 6.22 7.93 -0.75
C LEU A 153 5.47 8.70 0.35
N HIS A 154 6.06 9.75 0.92
CA HIS A 154 5.35 10.65 1.83
C HIS A 154 4.19 11.36 1.13
N PHE A 155 4.41 11.86 -0.09
CA PHE A 155 3.32 12.43 -0.90
C PHE A 155 2.18 11.42 -1.14
N ILE A 156 2.51 10.16 -1.47
CA ILE A 156 1.51 9.10 -1.66
C ILE A 156 0.78 8.80 -0.36
N ALA A 157 1.48 8.70 0.77
CA ALA A 157 0.89 8.47 2.09
C ALA A 157 -0.13 9.56 2.46
N ASN A 158 0.26 10.83 2.33
CA ASN A 158 -0.63 11.97 2.57
C ASN A 158 -1.87 11.93 1.67
N ARG A 159 -1.69 11.55 0.40
CA ARG A 159 -2.82 11.36 -0.51
C ARG A 159 -3.77 10.27 -0.01
N ARG A 160 -3.27 9.14 0.49
CA ARG A 160 -4.11 8.06 1.05
C ARG A 160 -4.85 8.51 2.29
N LEU A 161 -4.16 9.18 3.22
CA LEU A 161 -4.77 9.77 4.42
C LEU A 161 -5.91 10.72 4.06
N THR A 162 -5.67 11.65 3.14
CA THR A 162 -6.69 12.60 2.67
C THR A 162 -7.89 11.88 2.05
N GLN A 163 -7.65 10.86 1.23
CA GLN A 163 -8.70 10.10 0.53
C GLN A 163 -9.63 9.34 1.48
N ILE A 164 -9.14 8.88 2.62
CA ILE A 164 -9.95 8.25 3.67
C ILE A 164 -10.46 9.22 4.74
N GLY A 165 -10.31 10.53 4.49
CA GLY A 165 -10.86 11.58 5.37
C GLY A 165 -10.05 11.88 6.61
N ARG A 166 -8.74 11.64 6.57
CA ARG A 166 -7.78 12.13 7.56
C ARG A 166 -6.71 12.94 6.84
N SER A 167 -6.72 14.26 6.99
CA SER A 167 -5.61 15.13 6.59
C SER A 167 -4.69 15.31 7.80
N GLU A 168 -3.40 15.10 7.64
CA GLU A 168 -2.43 15.72 8.55
C GLU A 168 -2.39 17.22 8.21
N GLU A 169 -2.65 18.08 9.21
CA GLU A 169 -2.35 19.50 9.16
C GLU A 169 -0.84 19.73 9.29
#